data_7e79933038173e1dba7f75777f49b936
#
_entry.id   7e79933038173e1dba7f75777f49b936
#
_cell.length_a   1.000
_cell.length_b   1.000
_cell.length_c   1.000
_cell.angle_alpha   90.00
_cell.angle_beta   90.00
_cell.angle_gamma   90.00
#
_symmetry.space_group_name_H-M   'P 1'
#
loop_
_entity.id
_entity.type
_entity.pdbx_description
1 polymer ?
#
loop_
_entity_poly.entity_id
_entity_poly.type
_entity_poly.pdbx_seq_one_letter_code
_entity_poly.pdbx_strand_id
1 'polypeptide(L)'
;MNILITNHCPRKCSFCFARSKTGQALSANKARQMSLEQLDKIMDFLERSGDKQLRLLGGEPTCHTELAPIIDRALARGFQVHLFSNCMMPAKVADYLASLPADKVSLLANVSISENDTLEQKKRVEYALSVLGKRVQLGITVISPDFEYRYLLYLIDRYQLRRRIRVGIAQPIVGHDNAFLPPEQYRTTGKALVQMALECEGRDVLIGFDCGLTLCMFDGEDFAVLARCSEGFKTVCQPILDVGPDMNVWHCFPLSDVNNLFFNDFQDRQAMISAFREKTLPYRSFGCMPECRQCVYLRRGQCTGGCLAHAMNSFPVPEGVASL
;
A
#
# COMPACT_ATOMS: atom_id res chain seq x y z
N MET A 1 -0.74 -6.10 -9.44
CA MET A 1 -1.54 -6.85 -8.44
C MET A 1 -0.70 -7.00 -7.18
N ASN A 2 -1.30 -6.83 -5.98
CA ASN A 2 -0.62 -7.14 -4.73
C ASN A 2 -1.15 -8.48 -4.18
N ILE A 3 -0.29 -9.23 -3.52
CA ILE A 3 -0.59 -10.58 -3.06
C ILE A 3 -0.43 -10.64 -1.54
N LEU A 4 -1.54 -10.79 -0.82
CA LEU A 4 -1.57 -11.00 0.62
C LEU A 4 -1.21 -12.47 0.91
N ILE A 5 0.07 -12.76 1.10
CA ILE A 5 0.52 -14.15 1.31
C ILE A 5 0.21 -14.70 2.71
N THR A 6 0.01 -13.82 3.71
CA THR A 6 -0.42 -14.20 5.06
C THR A 6 -1.25 -13.08 5.69
N ASN A 7 -2.24 -13.43 6.48
CA ASN A 7 -3.00 -12.46 7.25
C ASN A 7 -2.45 -12.24 8.68
N HIS A 8 -1.32 -12.86 9.03
CA HIS A 8 -0.66 -12.65 10.32
C HIS A 8 0.21 -11.39 10.31
N CYS A 9 0.08 -10.55 11.35
CA CYS A 9 0.94 -9.40 11.60
C CYS A 9 1.20 -9.23 13.10
N PRO A 10 2.44 -9.06 13.54
CA PRO A 10 2.75 -8.82 14.95
C PRO A 10 2.41 -7.39 15.41
N ARG A 11 2.12 -6.47 14.48
CA ARG A 11 1.76 -5.07 14.77
C ARG A 11 0.25 -4.83 14.76
N LYS A 12 -0.18 -3.79 15.51
CA LYS A 12 -1.58 -3.35 15.60
C LYS A 12 -1.68 -1.85 15.27
N CYS A 13 -1.26 -1.48 14.04
CA CYS A 13 -1.33 -0.08 13.61
C CYS A 13 -2.79 0.39 13.55
N SER A 14 -3.08 1.56 14.14
CA SER A 14 -4.44 2.14 14.13
C SER A 14 -4.94 2.47 12.73
N PHE A 15 -4.02 2.83 11.84
CA PHE A 15 -4.29 3.22 10.45
C PHE A 15 -4.16 2.04 9.45
N CYS A 16 -4.00 0.80 9.93
CA CYS A 16 -3.75 -0.34 9.04
C CYS A 16 -4.94 -0.55 8.09
N PHE A 17 -4.71 -0.34 6.79
CA PHE A 17 -5.73 -0.53 5.75
C PHE A 17 -6.12 -2.00 5.56
N ALA A 18 -5.26 -2.95 5.97
CA ALA A 18 -5.51 -4.38 5.87
C ALA A 18 -6.22 -4.95 7.12
N ARG A 19 -6.67 -4.11 8.05
CA ARG A 19 -7.17 -4.51 9.36
C ARG A 19 -8.31 -5.52 9.30
N SER A 20 -9.23 -5.38 8.35
CA SER A 20 -10.35 -6.31 8.16
C SER A 20 -9.88 -7.69 7.69
N LYS A 21 -8.77 -7.77 6.95
CA LYS A 21 -8.22 -9.03 6.41
C LYS A 21 -7.16 -9.66 7.30
N THR A 22 -6.46 -8.87 8.10
CA THR A 22 -5.31 -9.33 8.91
C THR A 22 -5.66 -9.65 10.34
N GLY A 23 -6.91 -9.73 10.74
CA GLY A 23 -7.39 -10.04 12.09
C GLY A 23 -6.39 -9.74 13.21
N GLN A 24 -6.60 -8.67 13.98
CA GLN A 24 -5.63 -8.16 14.98
C GLN A 24 -5.30 -9.12 16.13
N ALA A 25 -5.91 -10.30 16.15
CA ALA A 25 -5.79 -11.28 17.23
C ALA A 25 -5.50 -12.70 16.75
N LEU A 26 -5.20 -12.91 15.47
CA LEU A 26 -4.86 -14.25 15.02
C LEU A 26 -3.46 -14.59 15.51
N SER A 27 -3.37 -15.58 16.42
CA SER A 27 -2.09 -16.25 16.69
C SER A 27 -1.54 -16.81 15.37
N ALA A 28 -0.22 -16.95 15.25
CA ALA A 28 0.43 -17.49 14.05
C ALA A 28 -0.21 -18.84 13.60
N ASN A 29 -0.67 -19.67 14.56
CA ASN A 29 -1.30 -20.96 14.30
C ASN A 29 -2.73 -20.88 13.73
N LYS A 30 -3.38 -19.70 13.76
CA LYS A 30 -4.71 -19.46 13.18
C LYS A 30 -4.65 -18.59 11.91
N ALA A 31 -3.45 -18.14 11.53
CA ALA A 31 -3.25 -17.34 10.34
C ALA A 31 -3.48 -18.18 9.08
N ARG A 32 -4.21 -17.61 8.12
CA ARG A 32 -4.28 -18.17 6.77
C ARG A 32 -3.02 -17.75 6.02
N GLN A 33 -2.40 -18.71 5.38
CA GLN A 33 -1.23 -18.52 4.52
C GLN A 33 -1.54 -19.02 3.12
N MET A 34 -1.03 -18.31 2.12
CA MET A 34 -1.15 -18.70 0.72
C MET A 34 -0.24 -19.89 0.44
N SER A 35 -0.77 -20.94 -0.17
CA SER A 35 0.03 -22.10 -0.55
C SER A 35 0.90 -21.80 -1.79
N LEU A 36 1.95 -22.61 -1.98
CA LEU A 36 2.78 -22.52 -3.19
C LEU A 36 1.97 -22.80 -4.46
N GLU A 37 0.97 -23.70 -4.39
CA GLU A 37 0.08 -23.97 -5.54
C GLU A 37 -0.79 -22.75 -5.90
N GLN A 38 -1.32 -22.05 -4.90
CA GLN A 38 -2.08 -20.81 -5.14
C GLN A 38 -1.19 -19.72 -5.74
N LEU A 39 0.05 -19.62 -5.25
CA LEU A 39 1.03 -18.69 -5.79
C LEU A 39 1.38 -19.01 -7.24
N ASP A 40 1.55 -20.29 -7.60
CA ASP A 40 1.80 -20.70 -8.99
C ASP A 40 0.67 -20.26 -9.92
N LYS A 41 -0.59 -20.45 -9.52
CA LYS A 41 -1.76 -19.98 -10.29
C LYS A 41 -1.74 -18.46 -10.50
N ILE A 42 -1.34 -17.71 -9.47
CA ILE A 42 -1.21 -16.25 -9.56
C ILE A 42 -0.06 -15.86 -10.49
N MET A 43 1.08 -16.54 -10.40
CA MET A 43 2.22 -16.29 -11.29
C MET A 43 1.88 -16.61 -12.76
N ASP A 44 1.17 -17.71 -13.01
CA ASP A 44 0.68 -18.06 -14.35
C ASP A 44 -0.23 -16.96 -14.92
N PHE A 45 -1.13 -16.42 -14.08
CA PHE A 45 -2.02 -15.32 -14.47
C PHE A 45 -1.23 -14.04 -14.78
N LEU A 46 -0.26 -13.69 -13.94
CA LEU A 46 0.60 -12.52 -14.15
C LEU A 46 1.42 -12.67 -15.45
N GLU A 47 1.99 -13.83 -15.72
CA GLU A 47 2.71 -14.11 -16.95
C GLU A 47 1.84 -13.96 -18.20
N ARG A 48 0.62 -14.52 -18.18
CA ARG A 48 -0.33 -14.32 -19.27
C ARG A 48 -0.71 -12.85 -19.48
N SER A 49 -0.69 -12.07 -18.40
CA SER A 49 -0.95 -10.63 -18.42
C SER A 49 0.29 -9.78 -18.78
N GLY A 50 1.43 -10.41 -19.08
CA GLY A 50 2.68 -9.72 -19.40
C GLY A 50 3.37 -9.05 -18.20
N ASP A 51 2.99 -9.40 -16.96
CA ASP A 51 3.53 -8.81 -15.73
C ASP A 51 4.51 -9.80 -15.05
N LYS A 52 5.74 -9.35 -14.83
CA LYS A 52 6.80 -10.10 -14.12
C LYS A 52 7.15 -9.49 -12.77
N GLN A 53 6.24 -8.71 -12.19
CA GLN A 53 6.40 -8.13 -10.87
C GLN A 53 5.52 -8.84 -9.84
N LEU A 54 6.13 -9.48 -8.86
CA LEU A 54 5.46 -10.11 -7.75
C LEU A 54 5.51 -9.20 -6.52
N ARG A 55 4.39 -8.61 -6.16
CA ARG A 55 4.29 -7.70 -5.01
C ARG A 55 3.70 -8.46 -3.85
N LEU A 56 4.55 -8.87 -2.92
CA LEU A 56 4.19 -9.64 -1.74
C LEU A 56 3.93 -8.71 -0.56
N LEU A 57 2.76 -8.84 0.00
CA LEU A 57 2.39 -8.20 1.24
C LEU A 57 1.61 -9.18 2.11
N GLY A 58 1.13 -8.72 3.24
CA GLY A 58 0.40 -9.55 4.15
C GLY A 58 -0.12 -8.69 5.28
N GLY A 59 -0.40 -9.32 6.40
CA GLY A 59 -0.23 -8.64 7.67
C GLY A 59 1.25 -8.21 7.75
N GLU A 60 2.13 -9.21 7.82
CA GLU A 60 3.57 -9.06 7.61
C GLU A 60 4.09 -10.24 6.79
N PRO A 61 4.54 -10.05 5.54
CA PRO A 61 4.91 -11.17 4.66
C PRO A 61 6.07 -12.02 5.21
N THR A 62 6.96 -11.41 6.02
CA THR A 62 8.09 -12.12 6.64
C THR A 62 7.66 -13.08 7.76
N CYS A 63 6.39 -13.09 8.12
CA CYS A 63 5.79 -14.08 9.01
C CYS A 63 5.27 -15.33 8.26
N HIS A 64 5.33 -15.37 6.93
CA HIS A 64 4.96 -16.56 6.17
C HIS A 64 5.97 -17.66 6.37
N THR A 65 5.52 -18.88 6.68
CA THR A 65 6.41 -20.02 7.00
C THR A 65 7.25 -20.47 5.80
N GLU A 66 6.72 -20.32 4.58
CA GLU A 66 7.38 -20.69 3.33
C GLU A 66 7.85 -19.48 2.51
N LEU A 67 8.21 -18.34 3.16
CA LEU A 67 8.63 -17.14 2.45
C LEU A 67 9.81 -17.40 1.48
N ALA A 68 10.82 -18.13 1.92
CA ALA A 68 11.99 -18.44 1.09
C ALA A 68 11.58 -19.30 -0.13
N PRO A 69 10.88 -20.43 0.00
CA PRO A 69 10.35 -21.17 -1.15
C PRO A 69 9.51 -20.33 -2.12
N ILE A 70 8.70 -19.38 -1.62
CA ILE A 70 7.91 -18.47 -2.45
C ILE A 70 8.82 -17.59 -3.30
N ILE A 71 9.82 -16.97 -2.69
CA ILE A 71 10.74 -16.05 -3.39
C ILE A 71 11.62 -16.82 -4.38
N ASP A 72 12.20 -17.94 -3.96
CA ASP A 72 13.07 -18.76 -4.83
C ASP A 72 12.31 -19.22 -6.08
N ARG A 73 11.06 -19.66 -5.93
CA ARG A 73 10.20 -20.09 -7.04
C ARG A 73 9.88 -18.92 -7.99
N ALA A 74 9.60 -17.73 -7.44
CA ALA A 74 9.34 -16.54 -8.24
C ALA A 74 10.58 -16.11 -9.03
N LEU A 75 11.75 -16.12 -8.39
CA LEU A 75 13.03 -15.78 -9.04
C LEU A 75 13.40 -16.79 -10.14
N ALA A 76 13.18 -18.10 -9.91
CA ALA A 76 13.40 -19.14 -10.91
C ALA A 76 12.50 -18.95 -12.16
N ARG A 77 11.32 -18.37 -11.99
CA ARG A 77 10.40 -18.00 -13.09
C ARG A 77 10.67 -16.61 -13.68
N GLY A 78 11.74 -15.93 -13.25
CA GLY A 78 12.16 -14.63 -13.77
C GLY A 78 11.36 -13.43 -13.26
N PHE A 79 10.60 -13.58 -12.17
CA PHE A 79 9.92 -12.46 -11.54
C PHE A 79 10.89 -11.54 -10.78
N GLN A 80 10.53 -10.27 -10.73
CA GLN A 80 11.05 -9.33 -9.73
C GLN A 80 10.15 -9.37 -8.52
N VAL A 81 10.72 -9.44 -7.31
CA VAL A 81 9.97 -9.56 -6.05
C VAL A 81 10.06 -8.26 -5.26
N HIS A 82 8.92 -7.71 -4.91
CA HIS A 82 8.78 -6.51 -4.07
C HIS A 82 8.03 -6.87 -2.79
N LEU A 83 8.71 -6.79 -1.64
CA LEU A 83 8.09 -7.03 -0.34
C LEU A 83 7.64 -5.72 0.30
N PHE A 84 6.44 -5.72 0.87
CA PHE A 84 5.92 -4.62 1.70
C PHE A 84 5.99 -5.07 3.15
N SER A 85 6.95 -4.57 3.92
CA SER A 85 7.28 -5.09 5.24
C SER A 85 7.40 -3.97 6.28
N ASN A 86 7.15 -4.30 7.54
CA ASN A 86 7.48 -3.45 8.69
C ASN A 86 8.92 -3.62 9.18
N CYS A 87 9.70 -4.49 8.54
CA CYS A 87 11.09 -4.84 8.86
C CYS A 87 11.32 -5.45 10.25
N MET A 88 10.29 -5.89 10.97
CA MET A 88 10.44 -6.58 12.28
C MET A 88 10.76 -8.07 12.13
N MET A 89 11.38 -8.44 11.03
CA MET A 89 11.70 -9.83 10.70
C MET A 89 12.84 -10.38 11.57
N PRO A 90 12.89 -11.71 11.80
CA PRO A 90 14.05 -12.36 12.39
C PRO A 90 15.32 -12.16 11.55
N ALA A 91 16.50 -12.11 12.19
CA ALA A 91 17.79 -11.93 11.52
C ALA A 91 18.00 -12.90 10.35
N LYS A 92 17.71 -14.20 10.54
CA LYS A 92 17.82 -15.21 9.48
C LYS A 92 17.02 -14.89 8.21
N VAL A 93 15.88 -14.19 8.35
CA VAL A 93 15.06 -13.78 7.20
C VAL A 93 15.70 -12.58 6.51
N ALA A 94 16.21 -11.60 7.28
CA ALA A 94 16.93 -10.46 6.74
C ALA A 94 18.19 -10.89 5.97
N ASP A 95 18.98 -11.82 6.54
CA ASP A 95 20.19 -12.38 5.91
C ASP A 95 19.86 -13.14 4.62
N TYR A 96 18.80 -13.95 4.63
CA TYR A 96 18.32 -14.61 3.41
C TYR A 96 17.96 -13.58 2.33
N LEU A 97 17.15 -12.56 2.65
CA LEU A 97 16.79 -11.53 1.70
C LEU A 97 18.00 -10.74 1.20
N ALA A 98 19.00 -10.52 2.04
CA ALA A 98 20.24 -9.84 1.68
C ALA A 98 21.12 -10.69 0.74
N SER A 99 21.04 -12.02 0.80
CA SER A 99 21.79 -12.94 -0.07
C SER A 99 21.26 -13.03 -1.51
N LEU A 100 20.01 -12.59 -1.75
CA LEU A 100 19.36 -12.66 -3.06
C LEU A 100 19.88 -11.57 -4.03
N PRO A 101 19.69 -11.69 -5.36
CA PRO A 101 20.08 -10.66 -6.32
C PRO A 101 19.42 -9.30 -6.05
N ALA A 102 20.23 -8.24 -5.92
CA ALA A 102 19.74 -6.91 -5.51
C ALA A 102 18.85 -6.21 -6.54
N ASP A 103 19.00 -6.56 -7.80
CA ASP A 103 18.20 -6.08 -8.92
C ASP A 103 16.86 -6.82 -9.05
N LYS A 104 16.70 -7.94 -8.36
CA LYS A 104 15.51 -8.79 -8.42
C LYS A 104 14.61 -8.68 -7.19
N VAL A 105 15.19 -8.36 -6.02
CA VAL A 105 14.47 -8.32 -4.76
C VAL A 105 14.60 -6.94 -4.11
N SER A 106 13.48 -6.29 -3.84
CA SER A 106 13.41 -4.99 -3.16
C SER A 106 12.33 -4.97 -2.10
N LEU A 107 12.47 -4.06 -1.14
CA LEU A 107 11.52 -3.87 -0.06
C LEU A 107 10.99 -2.44 -0.03
N LEU A 108 9.67 -2.31 0.19
CA LEU A 108 9.07 -1.09 0.71
C LEU A 108 8.90 -1.29 2.22
N ALA A 109 9.67 -0.55 3.00
CA ALA A 109 9.69 -0.65 4.45
C ALA A 109 8.84 0.45 5.08
N ASN A 110 7.68 0.08 5.62
CA ASN A 110 6.84 0.96 6.42
C ASN A 110 7.31 0.92 7.89
N VAL A 111 8.41 1.62 8.16
CA VAL A 111 9.02 1.72 9.47
C VAL A 111 8.40 2.91 10.20
N SER A 112 7.38 2.66 11.00
CA SER A 112 6.84 3.69 11.91
C SER A 112 7.52 3.55 13.28
N ILE A 113 7.92 4.68 13.86
CA ILE A 113 8.35 4.74 15.25
C ILE A 113 7.09 4.65 16.11
N SER A 114 7.00 3.61 16.93
CA SER A 114 5.93 3.46 17.90
C SER A 114 6.55 3.35 19.30
N GLU A 115 6.00 4.10 20.25
CA GLU A 115 6.39 3.98 21.66
C GLU A 115 6.10 2.58 22.22
N ASN A 116 5.12 1.89 21.62
CA ASN A 116 4.72 0.53 21.99
C ASN A 116 5.64 -0.56 21.41
N ASP A 117 6.60 -0.21 20.53
CA ASP A 117 7.54 -1.19 20.01
C ASP A 117 8.56 -1.59 21.10
N THR A 118 8.70 -2.90 21.32
CA THR A 118 9.68 -3.43 22.27
C THR A 118 11.11 -3.16 21.79
N LEU A 119 12.07 -3.20 22.72
CA LEU A 119 13.49 -3.07 22.35
C LEU A 119 13.93 -4.12 21.33
N GLU A 120 13.41 -5.34 21.45
CA GLU A 120 13.69 -6.43 20.51
C GLU A 120 13.16 -6.12 19.11
N GLN A 121 11.94 -5.58 18.99
CA GLN A 121 11.38 -5.16 17.72
C GLN A 121 12.20 -4.05 17.07
N LYS A 122 12.62 -3.06 17.83
CA LYS A 122 13.49 -1.97 17.36
C LYS A 122 14.84 -2.52 16.85
N LYS A 123 15.48 -3.42 17.60
CA LYS A 123 16.74 -4.07 17.17
C LYS A 123 16.57 -4.88 15.87
N ARG A 124 15.45 -5.58 15.69
CA ARG A 124 15.17 -6.31 14.44
C ARG A 124 15.05 -5.37 13.25
N VAL A 125 14.34 -4.25 13.40
CA VAL A 125 14.26 -3.22 12.34
C VAL A 125 15.64 -2.69 11.99
N GLU A 126 16.43 -2.27 12.99
CA GLU A 126 17.78 -1.76 12.77
C GLU A 126 18.68 -2.78 12.06
N TYR A 127 18.63 -4.04 12.50
CA TYR A 127 19.39 -5.11 11.86
C TYR A 127 18.96 -5.31 10.40
N ALA A 128 17.64 -5.43 10.13
CA ALA A 128 17.13 -5.59 8.77
C ALA A 128 17.56 -4.43 7.86
N LEU A 129 17.43 -3.18 8.32
CA LEU A 129 17.87 -2.02 7.54
C LEU A 129 19.37 -2.03 7.26
N SER A 130 20.20 -2.45 8.25
CA SER A 130 21.65 -2.48 8.11
C SER A 130 22.15 -3.49 7.08
N VAL A 131 21.53 -4.69 7.00
CA VAL A 131 21.96 -5.74 6.09
C VAL A 131 21.33 -5.63 4.68
N LEU A 132 20.12 -5.04 4.59
CA LEU A 132 19.40 -4.90 3.32
C LEU A 132 19.82 -3.65 2.52
N GLY A 133 20.21 -2.56 3.18
CA GLY A 133 20.77 -1.37 2.55
C GLY A 133 19.95 -0.82 1.37
N LYS A 134 20.60 -0.61 0.24
CA LYS A 134 19.99 -0.01 -0.97
C LYS A 134 18.80 -0.78 -1.58
N ARG A 135 18.48 -1.98 -1.10
CA ARG A 135 17.25 -2.71 -1.49
C ARG A 135 16.01 -2.10 -0.89
N VAL A 136 16.15 -1.36 0.22
CA VAL A 136 15.05 -0.81 1.00
C VAL A 136 14.71 0.60 0.53
N GLN A 137 13.46 0.81 0.17
CA GLN A 137 12.80 2.10 0.07
C GLN A 137 11.93 2.30 1.30
N LEU A 138 12.04 3.44 1.97
CA LEU A 138 11.18 3.74 3.10
C LEU A 138 9.80 4.22 2.64
N GLY A 139 8.78 3.92 3.45
CA GLY A 139 7.42 4.41 3.29
C GLY A 139 6.89 5.04 4.57
N ILE A 140 6.02 6.02 4.43
CA ILE A 140 5.28 6.64 5.52
C ILE A 140 3.79 6.69 5.19
N THR A 141 2.95 6.47 6.22
CA THR A 141 1.50 6.65 6.11
C THR A 141 1.08 7.84 6.95
N VAL A 142 0.58 8.87 6.31
CA VAL A 142 0.16 10.14 6.92
C VAL A 142 -1.27 10.02 7.43
N ILE A 143 -1.48 10.32 8.73
CA ILE A 143 -2.78 10.28 9.40
C ILE A 143 -3.22 11.64 9.94
N SER A 144 -2.30 12.62 9.98
CA SER A 144 -2.55 14.00 10.42
C SER A 144 -1.58 14.95 9.74
N PRO A 145 -1.85 16.27 9.73
CA PRO A 145 -0.91 17.27 9.21
C PRO A 145 0.44 17.33 9.96
N ASP A 146 0.42 16.97 11.26
CA ASP A 146 1.59 17.04 12.16
C ASP A 146 2.39 15.73 12.15
N PHE A 147 2.55 15.10 10.98
CA PHE A 147 3.31 13.86 10.86
C PHE A 147 4.82 14.11 10.89
N GLU A 148 5.54 13.27 11.62
CA GLU A 148 7.00 13.30 11.69
C GLU A 148 7.62 12.42 10.59
N TYR A 149 8.60 12.95 9.84
CA TYR A 149 9.26 12.24 8.73
C TYR A 149 10.79 12.34 8.76
N ARG A 150 11.39 13.25 9.55
CA ARG A 150 12.84 13.50 9.55
C ARG A 150 13.64 12.27 9.98
N TYR A 151 13.05 11.42 10.80
CA TYR A 151 13.67 10.15 11.16
C TYR A 151 13.91 9.24 9.92
N LEU A 152 13.07 9.33 8.88
CA LEU A 152 13.28 8.58 7.64
C LEU A 152 14.55 9.05 6.93
N LEU A 153 14.80 10.35 6.89
CA LEU A 153 16.03 10.92 6.30
C LEU A 153 17.26 10.46 7.08
N TYR A 154 17.18 10.44 8.42
CA TYR A 154 18.23 9.87 9.26
C TYR A 154 18.49 8.39 8.96
N LEU A 155 17.43 7.57 8.82
CA LEU A 155 17.57 6.15 8.51
C LEU A 155 18.18 5.92 7.12
N ILE A 156 17.78 6.72 6.12
CA ILE A 156 18.34 6.66 4.76
C ILE A 156 19.86 6.88 4.80
N ASP A 157 20.30 7.91 5.48
CA ASP A 157 21.73 8.25 5.54
C ASP A 157 22.50 7.21 6.38
N ARG A 158 21.97 6.81 7.55
CA ARG A 158 22.61 5.87 8.47
C ARG A 158 22.82 4.49 7.86
N TYR A 159 21.83 3.94 7.15
CA TYR A 159 21.85 2.58 6.62
C TYR A 159 22.06 2.53 5.09
N GLN A 160 22.39 3.66 4.47
CA GLN A 160 22.63 3.77 3.02
C GLN A 160 21.47 3.18 2.20
N LEU A 161 20.23 3.53 2.60
CA LEU A 161 19.03 3.03 1.96
C LEU A 161 18.81 3.71 0.60
N ARG A 162 17.80 3.25 -0.14
CA ARG A 162 17.39 3.92 -1.38
C ARG A 162 16.95 5.34 -1.07
N ARG A 163 17.49 6.31 -1.80
CA ARG A 163 17.18 7.75 -1.61
C ARG A 163 15.81 8.11 -2.18
N ARG A 164 14.79 7.46 -1.63
CA ARG A 164 13.41 7.60 -2.07
C ARG A 164 12.46 7.25 -0.92
N ILE A 165 11.45 8.09 -0.72
CA ILE A 165 10.39 7.86 0.26
C ILE A 165 9.05 7.72 -0.47
N ARG A 166 8.29 6.67 -0.15
CA ARG A 166 6.90 6.54 -0.57
C ARG A 166 5.98 7.13 0.50
N VAL A 167 5.14 8.06 0.09
CA VAL A 167 4.18 8.74 0.97
C VAL A 167 2.77 8.31 0.62
N GLY A 168 2.11 7.67 1.57
CA GLY A 168 0.69 7.33 1.49
C GLY A 168 -0.13 8.13 2.49
N ILE A 169 -1.40 8.37 2.19
CA ILE A 169 -2.39 8.93 3.12
C ILE A 169 -3.24 7.77 3.63
N ALA A 170 -3.41 7.69 4.96
CA ALA A 170 -4.33 6.73 5.54
C ALA A 170 -5.76 7.03 5.09
N GLN A 171 -6.44 6.03 4.58
CA GLN A 171 -7.79 6.10 4.05
C GLN A 171 -8.77 5.36 4.98
N PRO A 172 -10.05 5.73 5.04
CA PRO A 172 -11.03 4.95 5.75
C PRO A 172 -11.20 3.57 5.12
N ILE A 173 -11.59 2.58 5.91
CA ILE A 173 -11.99 1.26 5.42
C ILE A 173 -13.51 1.22 5.36
N VAL A 174 -14.07 0.70 4.28
CA VAL A 174 -15.54 0.60 4.16
C VAL A 174 -16.08 -0.36 5.21
N GLY A 175 -17.01 0.14 6.03
CA GLY A 175 -17.67 -0.63 7.09
C GLY A 175 -16.82 -0.93 8.33
N HIS A 176 -15.63 -0.33 8.48
CA HIS A 176 -14.75 -0.54 9.63
C HIS A 176 -14.16 0.75 10.17
N ASP A 177 -13.91 0.76 11.48
CA ASP A 177 -13.19 1.87 12.13
C ASP A 177 -11.69 1.70 12.00
N ASN A 178 -11.03 2.76 11.54
CA ASN A 178 -9.57 2.89 11.56
C ASN A 178 -9.18 4.37 11.63
N ALA A 179 -7.96 4.65 12.06
CA ALA A 179 -7.42 6.00 11.95
C ALA A 179 -7.12 6.33 10.48
N PHE A 180 -7.60 7.44 10.00
CA PHE A 180 -7.32 7.95 8.65
C PHE A 180 -7.21 9.48 8.66
N LEU A 181 -6.67 10.05 7.61
CA LEU A 181 -6.61 11.50 7.43
C LEU A 181 -7.99 12.02 6.98
N PRO A 182 -8.69 12.82 7.81
CA PRO A 182 -9.99 13.36 7.43
C PRO A 182 -9.85 14.40 6.31
N PRO A 183 -10.82 14.45 5.35
CA PRO A 183 -10.75 15.36 4.20
C PRO A 183 -10.61 16.83 4.56
N GLU A 184 -11.13 17.26 5.71
CA GLU A 184 -11.05 18.62 6.23
C GLU A 184 -9.59 19.06 6.49
N GLN A 185 -8.71 18.11 6.72
CA GLN A 185 -7.27 18.34 6.96
C GLN A 185 -6.43 18.27 5.68
N TYR A 186 -7.02 17.97 4.53
CA TYR A 186 -6.28 17.74 3.28
C TYR A 186 -5.42 18.94 2.88
N ARG A 187 -5.96 20.14 2.94
CA ARG A 187 -5.21 21.36 2.54
C ARG A 187 -4.01 21.62 3.46
N THR A 188 -4.19 21.50 4.77
CA THR A 188 -3.10 21.64 5.75
C THR A 188 -2.04 20.56 5.57
N THR A 189 -2.48 19.32 5.36
CA THR A 189 -1.58 18.20 5.07
C THR A 189 -0.84 18.41 3.74
N GLY A 190 -1.51 18.96 2.72
CA GLY A 190 -0.87 19.30 1.45
C GLY A 190 0.32 20.24 1.63
N LYS A 191 0.17 21.29 2.42
CA LYS A 191 1.28 22.20 2.75
C LYS A 191 2.43 21.51 3.49
N ALA A 192 2.10 20.63 4.45
CA ALA A 192 3.12 19.83 5.17
C ALA A 192 3.86 18.87 4.22
N LEU A 193 3.16 18.28 3.24
CA LEU A 193 3.77 17.41 2.22
C LEU A 193 4.69 18.21 1.27
N VAL A 194 4.33 19.42 0.90
CA VAL A 194 5.20 20.31 0.10
C VAL A 194 6.46 20.68 0.87
N GLN A 195 6.33 21.00 2.16
CA GLN A 195 7.49 21.27 3.02
C GLN A 195 8.41 20.05 3.15
N MET A 196 7.83 18.85 3.33
CA MET A 196 8.59 17.60 3.30
C MET A 196 9.32 17.41 1.96
N ALA A 197 8.65 17.70 0.84
CA ALA A 197 9.24 17.54 -0.49
C ALA A 197 10.47 18.44 -0.68
N LEU A 198 10.39 19.69 -0.26
CA LEU A 198 11.51 20.65 -0.31
C LEU A 198 12.70 20.21 0.57
N GLU A 199 12.41 19.72 1.79
CA GLU A 199 13.47 19.23 2.68
C GLU A 199 14.13 17.96 2.12
N CYS A 200 13.35 17.06 1.52
CA CYS A 200 13.86 15.86 0.87
C CYS A 200 14.72 16.18 -0.36
N GLU A 201 14.31 17.15 -1.19
CA GLU A 201 15.09 17.62 -2.34
C GLU A 201 16.46 18.14 -1.90
N GLY A 202 16.52 18.95 -0.83
CA GLY A 202 17.77 19.46 -0.27
C GLY A 202 18.73 18.37 0.23
N ARG A 203 18.26 17.13 0.35
CA ARG A 203 19.04 15.94 0.74
C ARG A 203 19.14 14.89 -0.37
N ASP A 204 18.81 15.23 -1.60
CA ASP A 204 18.80 14.31 -2.74
C ASP A 204 17.93 13.06 -2.48
N VAL A 205 16.77 13.24 -1.85
CA VAL A 205 15.78 12.19 -1.60
C VAL A 205 14.51 12.48 -2.38
N LEU A 206 14.11 11.59 -3.28
CA LEU A 206 12.91 11.75 -4.09
C LEU A 206 11.67 11.24 -3.35
N ILE A 207 10.55 11.97 -3.48
CA ILE A 207 9.26 11.53 -2.96
C ILE A 207 8.41 10.90 -4.06
N GLY A 208 7.83 9.74 -3.77
CA GLY A 208 6.77 9.14 -4.58
C GLY A 208 5.47 9.09 -3.78
N PHE A 209 4.36 9.41 -4.41
CA PHE A 209 3.06 9.41 -3.75
C PHE A 209 2.22 8.19 -4.10
N ASP A 210 1.47 7.70 -3.10
CA ASP A 210 0.41 6.70 -3.29
C ASP A 210 -0.88 7.33 -3.82
N CYS A 211 -1.90 6.50 -4.04
CA CYS A 211 -3.24 6.95 -4.38
C CYS A 211 -3.93 7.66 -3.20
N GLY A 212 -5.04 8.33 -3.49
CA GLY A 212 -5.89 8.98 -2.50
C GLY A 212 -5.67 10.48 -2.34
N LEU A 213 -4.60 11.04 -2.93
CA LEU A 213 -4.43 12.49 -2.98
C LEU A 213 -5.46 13.13 -3.92
N THR A 214 -5.78 14.39 -3.63
CA THR A 214 -6.71 15.19 -4.43
C THR A 214 -6.03 16.46 -4.93
N LEU A 215 -6.51 16.99 -6.07
CA LEU A 215 -5.97 18.23 -6.61
C LEU A 215 -6.17 19.43 -5.65
N CYS A 216 -7.27 19.45 -4.88
CA CYS A 216 -7.58 20.53 -3.97
C CYS A 216 -6.73 20.56 -2.68
N MET A 217 -5.88 19.56 -2.45
CA MET A 217 -4.87 19.59 -1.38
C MET A 217 -3.80 20.65 -1.64
N PHE A 218 -3.59 21.04 -2.89
CA PHE A 218 -2.47 21.85 -3.36
C PHE A 218 -2.95 23.08 -4.11
N ASP A 219 -2.20 24.15 -4.07
CA ASP A 219 -2.37 25.30 -4.95
C ASP A 219 -1.37 25.30 -6.13
N GLY A 220 -1.38 26.36 -6.94
CA GLY A 220 -0.53 26.42 -8.12
C GLY A 220 0.98 26.42 -7.82
N GLU A 221 1.39 27.07 -6.72
CA GLU A 221 2.79 27.10 -6.29
C GLU A 221 3.21 25.75 -5.75
N ASP A 222 2.34 25.08 -4.98
CA ASP A 222 2.55 23.71 -4.47
C ASP A 222 2.80 22.72 -5.62
N PHE A 223 2.01 22.81 -6.71
CA PHE A 223 2.19 21.96 -7.89
C PHE A 223 3.55 22.18 -8.56
N ALA A 224 4.01 23.41 -8.64
CA ALA A 224 5.33 23.71 -9.22
C ALA A 224 6.46 23.07 -8.39
N VAL A 225 6.36 23.12 -7.06
CA VAL A 225 7.30 22.44 -6.16
C VAL A 225 7.23 20.93 -6.34
N LEU A 226 6.05 20.34 -6.27
CA LEU A 226 5.88 18.88 -6.34
C LEU A 226 6.28 18.31 -7.71
N ALA A 227 6.09 19.05 -8.80
CA ALA A 227 6.55 18.67 -10.14
C ALA A 227 8.07 18.52 -10.22
N ARG A 228 8.81 19.30 -9.42
CA ARG A 228 10.27 19.26 -9.34
C ARG A 228 10.78 18.23 -8.32
N CYS A 229 10.16 18.19 -7.13
CA CYS A 229 10.67 17.46 -5.97
C CYS A 229 10.06 16.05 -5.83
N SER A 230 9.16 15.63 -6.71
CA SER A 230 8.49 14.33 -6.61
C SER A 230 8.32 13.64 -7.96
N GLU A 231 7.93 12.38 -7.93
CA GLU A 231 7.59 11.58 -9.12
C GLU A 231 6.19 11.89 -9.66
N GLY A 232 5.56 12.95 -9.16
CA GLY A 232 4.16 13.24 -9.39
C GLY A 232 3.24 12.34 -8.58
N PHE A 233 1.94 12.53 -8.75
CA PHE A 233 0.92 11.74 -8.05
C PHE A 233 -0.31 11.52 -8.92
N LYS A 234 -1.09 10.50 -8.54
CA LYS A 234 -2.31 10.11 -9.24
C LYS A 234 -3.53 10.56 -8.45
N THR A 235 -4.42 11.29 -9.09
CA THR A 235 -5.67 11.79 -8.49
C THR A 235 -6.90 11.00 -8.90
N VAL A 236 -6.71 10.03 -9.80
CA VAL A 236 -7.78 9.15 -10.29
C VAL A 236 -7.60 7.76 -9.66
N CYS A 237 -8.59 7.35 -8.86
CA CYS A 237 -8.62 6.04 -8.22
C CYS A 237 -8.78 4.94 -9.28
N GLN A 238 -7.93 3.93 -9.21
CA GLN A 238 -7.95 2.76 -10.10
C GLN A 238 -7.88 1.48 -9.27
N PRO A 239 -8.45 0.37 -9.75
CA PRO A 239 -8.29 -0.93 -9.11
C PRO A 239 -6.81 -1.31 -8.99
N ILE A 240 -6.37 -1.60 -7.76
CA ILE A 240 -5.02 -2.09 -7.48
C ILE A 240 -4.95 -3.59 -7.74
N LEU A 241 -6.04 -4.30 -7.47
CA LEU A 241 -6.21 -5.74 -7.52
C LEU A 241 -5.35 -6.42 -6.45
N ASP A 242 -5.91 -6.54 -5.26
CA ASP A 242 -5.30 -7.28 -4.17
C ASP A 242 -5.94 -8.67 -4.09
N VAL A 243 -5.15 -9.72 -3.87
CA VAL A 243 -5.62 -11.11 -3.75
C VAL A 243 -5.18 -11.72 -2.43
N GLY A 244 -6.08 -12.43 -1.76
CA GLY A 244 -5.86 -13.07 -0.47
C GLY A 244 -5.58 -14.57 -0.53
N PRO A 245 -5.23 -15.19 0.63
CA PRO A 245 -5.00 -16.63 0.74
C PRO A 245 -6.24 -17.48 0.46
N ASP A 246 -7.42 -16.89 0.44
CA ASP A 246 -8.69 -17.52 0.07
C ASP A 246 -9.01 -17.40 -1.43
N MET A 247 -8.07 -16.84 -2.22
CA MET A 247 -8.21 -16.54 -3.64
C MET A 247 -9.35 -15.55 -3.96
N ASN A 248 -9.86 -14.84 -2.95
CA ASN A 248 -10.70 -13.68 -3.19
C ASN A 248 -9.85 -12.50 -3.66
N VAL A 249 -10.38 -11.75 -4.61
CA VAL A 249 -9.79 -10.54 -5.15
C VAL A 249 -10.66 -9.36 -4.77
N TRP A 250 -10.05 -8.25 -4.39
CA TRP A 250 -10.73 -6.99 -4.13
C TRP A 250 -10.06 -5.82 -4.85
N HIS A 251 -10.80 -4.76 -5.00
CA HIS A 251 -10.34 -3.54 -5.69
C HIS A 251 -9.05 -2.97 -5.09
N CYS A 252 -9.04 -2.82 -3.76
CA CYS A 252 -7.92 -2.41 -2.91
C CYS A 252 -8.30 -2.70 -1.45
N PHE A 253 -7.34 -2.64 -0.52
CA PHE A 253 -7.60 -2.93 0.89
C PHE A 253 -8.71 -2.09 1.55
N PRO A 254 -8.79 -0.75 1.36
CA PRO A 254 -9.91 0.03 1.89
C PRO A 254 -11.30 -0.47 1.47
N LEU A 255 -11.40 -1.18 0.35
CA LEU A 255 -12.64 -1.72 -0.21
C LEU A 255 -12.71 -3.26 -0.12
N SER A 256 -11.90 -3.89 0.73
CA SER A 256 -11.72 -5.34 0.74
C SER A 256 -12.94 -6.14 1.20
N ASP A 257 -13.88 -5.52 1.92
CA ASP A 257 -15.11 -6.19 2.39
C ASP A 257 -16.33 -5.90 1.52
N VAL A 258 -16.13 -5.16 0.42
CA VAL A 258 -17.19 -4.86 -0.54
C VAL A 258 -16.79 -5.30 -1.94
N ASN A 259 -17.76 -5.83 -2.70
CA ASN A 259 -17.58 -6.21 -4.10
C ASN A 259 -16.43 -7.19 -4.35
N ASN A 260 -16.22 -8.17 -3.46
CA ASN A 260 -15.22 -9.22 -3.67
C ASN A 260 -15.56 -10.05 -4.90
N LEU A 261 -14.51 -10.46 -5.62
CA LEU A 261 -14.58 -11.33 -6.78
C LEU A 261 -13.69 -12.55 -6.53
N PHE A 262 -13.93 -13.64 -7.24
CA PHE A 262 -13.11 -14.82 -7.10
C PHE A 262 -12.04 -14.87 -8.21
N PHE A 263 -10.79 -15.13 -7.85
CA PHE A 263 -9.65 -15.05 -8.75
C PHE A 263 -9.81 -15.93 -10.00
N ASN A 264 -10.35 -17.13 -9.82
CA ASN A 264 -10.49 -18.10 -10.91
C ASN A 264 -11.59 -17.74 -11.94
N ASP A 265 -12.42 -16.74 -11.65
CA ASP A 265 -13.47 -16.28 -12.60
C ASP A 265 -12.88 -15.44 -13.74
N PHE A 266 -11.59 -15.09 -13.67
CA PHE A 266 -10.96 -14.19 -14.63
C PHE A 266 -9.81 -14.84 -15.36
N GLN A 267 -9.77 -14.64 -16.67
CA GLN A 267 -8.68 -15.14 -17.52
C GLN A 267 -7.49 -14.18 -17.56
N ASP A 268 -7.75 -12.87 -17.43
CA ASP A 268 -6.75 -11.83 -17.50
C ASP A 268 -7.04 -10.64 -16.56
N ARG A 269 -6.01 -9.82 -16.40
CA ARG A 269 -6.04 -8.65 -15.52
C ARG A 269 -7.02 -7.57 -15.99
N GLN A 270 -7.21 -7.40 -17.31
CA GLN A 270 -8.06 -6.36 -17.84
C GLN A 270 -9.53 -6.63 -17.56
N ALA A 271 -9.96 -7.88 -17.69
CA ALA A 271 -11.32 -8.32 -17.34
C ALA A 271 -11.62 -8.03 -15.86
N MET A 272 -10.66 -8.34 -14.97
CA MET A 272 -10.78 -8.08 -13.55
C MET A 272 -10.87 -6.57 -13.23
N ILE A 273 -10.03 -5.75 -13.88
CA ILE A 273 -10.08 -4.28 -13.75
C ILE A 273 -11.44 -3.74 -14.19
N SER A 274 -11.96 -4.22 -15.33
CA SER A 274 -13.25 -3.78 -15.88
C SER A 274 -14.39 -4.10 -14.92
N ALA A 275 -14.43 -5.30 -14.36
CA ALA A 275 -15.44 -5.71 -13.38
C ALA A 275 -15.44 -4.79 -12.13
N PHE A 276 -14.25 -4.46 -11.59
CA PHE A 276 -14.16 -3.52 -10.44
C PHE A 276 -14.52 -2.09 -10.82
N ARG A 277 -14.20 -1.63 -12.02
CA ARG A 277 -14.60 -0.29 -12.49
C ARG A 277 -16.12 -0.17 -12.56
N GLU A 278 -16.79 -1.18 -13.10
CA GLU A 278 -18.24 -1.23 -13.19
C GLU A 278 -18.89 -1.17 -11.79
N LYS A 279 -18.46 -2.05 -10.88
CA LYS A 279 -18.96 -2.09 -9.48
C LYS A 279 -18.73 -0.78 -8.72
N THR A 280 -17.68 -0.03 -9.03
CA THR A 280 -17.35 1.24 -8.35
C THR A 280 -17.87 2.47 -9.07
N LEU A 281 -18.43 2.34 -10.26
CA LEU A 281 -18.91 3.46 -11.09
C LEU A 281 -19.88 4.40 -10.37
N PRO A 282 -20.89 3.93 -9.62
CA PRO A 282 -21.83 4.80 -8.92
C PRO A 282 -21.17 5.77 -7.92
N TYR A 283 -20.07 5.36 -7.31
CA TYR A 283 -19.38 6.13 -6.27
C TYR A 283 -18.41 7.18 -6.81
N ARG A 284 -18.04 7.09 -8.10
CA ARG A 284 -17.03 7.98 -8.70
C ARG A 284 -17.49 9.42 -8.91
N SER A 285 -18.78 9.69 -8.76
CA SER A 285 -19.38 11.02 -8.92
C SER A 285 -19.53 11.79 -7.60
N PHE A 286 -19.25 11.19 -6.44
CA PHE A 286 -19.49 11.83 -5.14
C PHE A 286 -18.26 12.55 -4.59
N GLY A 287 -17.09 11.90 -4.59
CA GLY A 287 -15.88 12.42 -3.96
C GLY A 287 -15.94 12.40 -2.42
N CYS A 288 -14.85 12.88 -1.77
CA CYS A 288 -14.69 12.82 -0.31
C CYS A 288 -15.14 14.10 0.44
N MET A 289 -15.51 15.16 -0.31
CA MET A 289 -15.96 16.43 0.26
C MET A 289 -17.25 16.92 -0.42
N PRO A 290 -18.10 17.72 0.27
CA PRO A 290 -19.30 18.29 -0.32
C PRO A 290 -19.05 19.09 -1.61
N GLU A 291 -17.92 19.83 -1.66
CA GLU A 291 -17.51 20.65 -2.79
C GLU A 291 -17.20 19.84 -4.05
N CYS A 292 -16.91 18.55 -3.90
CA CYS A 292 -16.65 17.66 -5.02
C CYS A 292 -17.83 17.59 -6.01
N ARG A 293 -19.09 17.75 -5.54
CA ARG A 293 -20.29 17.73 -6.37
C ARG A 293 -20.29 18.82 -7.46
N GLN A 294 -19.63 19.96 -7.21
CA GLN A 294 -19.55 21.09 -8.15
C GLN A 294 -18.14 21.21 -8.77
N CYS A 295 -17.22 20.32 -8.40
CA CYS A 295 -15.82 20.40 -8.80
C CYS A 295 -15.64 20.11 -10.30
N VAL A 296 -14.98 21.04 -11.01
CA VAL A 296 -14.69 20.90 -12.44
C VAL A 296 -13.76 19.72 -12.73
N TYR A 297 -12.80 19.44 -11.83
CA TYR A 297 -11.85 18.35 -12.00
C TYR A 297 -12.51 16.97 -11.84
N LEU A 298 -13.47 16.84 -10.92
CA LEU A 298 -14.26 15.62 -10.78
C LEU A 298 -15.10 15.38 -12.04
N ARG A 299 -15.84 16.40 -12.49
CA ARG A 299 -16.67 16.31 -13.71
C ARG A 299 -15.88 15.99 -14.99
N ARG A 300 -14.62 16.42 -15.06
CA ARG A 300 -13.71 16.11 -16.19
C ARG A 300 -12.95 14.80 -16.03
N GLY A 301 -13.17 14.04 -14.95
CA GLY A 301 -12.45 12.80 -14.68
C GLY A 301 -10.96 12.97 -14.37
N GLN A 302 -10.51 14.18 -14.06
CA GLN A 302 -9.11 14.47 -13.70
C GLN A 302 -8.80 14.16 -12.24
N CYS A 303 -9.84 14.04 -11.42
CA CYS A 303 -9.77 13.65 -10.02
C CYS A 303 -11.00 12.80 -9.70
N THR A 304 -10.87 11.77 -8.85
CA THR A 304 -12.01 10.99 -8.35
C THR A 304 -12.53 11.52 -7.00
N GLY A 305 -12.06 12.70 -6.57
CA GLY A 305 -12.43 13.25 -5.27
C GLY A 305 -11.84 12.44 -4.11
N GLY A 306 -10.61 11.94 -4.25
CA GLY A 306 -9.91 11.15 -3.24
C GLY A 306 -10.20 9.64 -3.31
N CYS A 307 -10.09 8.96 -2.17
CA CYS A 307 -10.35 7.53 -2.06
C CYS A 307 -11.86 7.24 -2.12
N LEU A 308 -12.25 6.23 -2.90
CA LEU A 308 -13.66 5.81 -3.05
C LEU A 308 -14.28 5.33 -1.72
N ALA A 309 -13.47 4.90 -0.75
CA ALA A 309 -13.96 4.47 0.55
C ALA A 309 -14.71 5.58 1.30
N HIS A 310 -14.35 6.85 1.09
CA HIS A 310 -15.10 7.98 1.64
C HIS A 310 -16.54 8.03 1.09
N ALA A 311 -16.68 7.96 -0.24
CA ALA A 311 -18.00 7.96 -0.87
C ALA A 311 -18.82 6.73 -0.46
N MET A 312 -18.20 5.55 -0.41
CA MET A 312 -18.88 4.30 -0.04
C MET A 312 -19.33 4.27 1.42
N ASN A 313 -18.59 4.86 2.35
CA ASN A 313 -19.02 4.99 3.74
C ASN A 313 -20.14 6.03 3.91
N SER A 314 -20.15 7.10 3.08
CA SER A 314 -21.18 8.14 3.12
C SER A 314 -22.48 7.71 2.43
N PHE A 315 -22.39 6.80 1.46
CA PHE A 315 -23.52 6.31 0.66
C PHE A 315 -23.47 4.78 0.59
N PRO A 316 -23.80 4.08 1.69
CA PRO A 316 -23.81 2.62 1.68
C PRO A 316 -24.79 2.10 0.63
N VAL A 317 -24.41 1.05 -0.12
CA VAL A 317 -25.32 0.39 -1.06
C VAL A 317 -26.47 -0.20 -0.26
N PRO A 318 -27.73 0.02 -0.65
CA PRO A 318 -28.86 -0.69 -0.06
C PRO A 318 -28.62 -2.21 -0.14
N GLU A 319 -28.89 -2.91 0.96
CA GLU A 319 -28.87 -4.37 1.00
C GLU A 319 -29.77 -4.91 -0.13
N GLY A 320 -29.22 -5.65 -1.07
CA GLY A 320 -29.95 -6.22 -2.22
C GLY A 320 -29.44 -5.82 -3.59
N VAL A 321 -28.59 -4.79 -3.71
CA VAL A 321 -27.97 -4.42 -5.03
C VAL A 321 -26.56 -5.05 -5.19
N ALA A 322 -26.05 -5.71 -4.17
CA ALA A 322 -24.73 -6.35 -4.18
C ALA A 322 -24.65 -7.66 -5.01
N SER A 323 -25.73 -8.05 -5.70
CA SER A 323 -25.84 -9.32 -6.43
C SER A 323 -26.40 -9.15 -7.86
N LEU A 324 -25.95 -8.10 -8.56
CA LEU A 324 -26.13 -8.02 -10.02
C LEU A 324 -24.77 -8.09 -10.72
#